data_b0f6f13a0fd36abc5cb3a04dc189ae0d
#
_entry.id   b0f6f13a0fd36abc5cb3a04dc189ae0d
#
_cell.length_a   1.000
_cell.length_b   1.000
_cell.length_c   1.000
_cell.angle_alpha   90.00
_cell.angle_beta   90.00
_cell.angle_gamma   90.00
#
_symmetry.space_group_name_H-M   'P 1'
#
loop_
_entity.id
_entity.type
_entity.pdbx_description
1 polymer ?
#
loop_
_entity_poly.entity_id
_entity_poly.type
_entity_poly.pdbx_seq_one_letter_code
_entity_poly.pdbx_strand_id
1 'polypeptide(L)'
;MDLYEYQAKELFLKHDVPTTPGEVCTTPEAAEAIATRIGKPVVVKAQVKVGGRGKAGGVKLADDPAEAKARATDILGLDIKGHTVHRVLVAQASDIAEEYYVSFMLDRANRCFLAMASVEGGVEIEEVAANNPDALAMIRVDALEGCTEAKAREIVAAAKFDAKIADQVVNVLMKL
;
A
#
# COMPACT_ATOMS: atom_id res chain seq x y z
N MET A 1 10.21 -2.43 12.73
CA MET A 1 9.29 -1.36 13.20
C MET A 1 8.01 -1.52 12.40
N ASP A 2 6.88 -1.68 13.05
CA ASP A 2 5.62 -1.88 12.36
C ASP A 2 4.84 -0.56 12.34
N LEU A 3 4.60 -0.05 11.14
CA LEU A 3 3.82 1.17 10.91
C LEU A 3 2.36 0.81 10.57
N TYR A 4 1.44 1.69 10.94
CA TYR A 4 0.11 1.70 10.35
C TYR A 4 0.19 2.24 8.92
N GLU A 5 -0.77 1.89 8.07
CA GLU A 5 -0.83 2.37 6.67
C GLU A 5 -0.78 3.90 6.58
N TYR A 6 -1.51 4.62 7.44
CA TYR A 6 -1.50 6.09 7.43
C TYR A 6 -0.12 6.67 7.76
N GLN A 7 0.64 6.04 8.69
CA GLN A 7 2.00 6.46 9.02
C GLN A 7 2.97 6.21 7.85
N ALA A 8 2.81 5.09 7.16
CA ALA A 8 3.59 4.81 5.94
C ALA A 8 3.28 5.85 4.85
N LYS A 9 2.00 6.21 4.66
CA LYS A 9 1.61 7.28 3.72
C LYS A 9 2.21 8.64 4.07
N GLU A 10 2.29 8.99 5.36
CA GLU A 10 2.95 10.22 5.81
C GLU A 10 4.45 10.24 5.46
N LEU A 11 5.13 9.08 5.60
CA LEU A 11 6.53 8.95 5.18
C LEU A 11 6.67 9.04 3.65
N PHE A 12 5.81 8.38 2.90
CA PHE A 12 5.80 8.47 1.45
C PHE A 12 5.65 9.91 0.96
N LEU A 13 4.73 10.67 1.55
CA LEU A 13 4.55 12.09 1.22
C LEU A 13 5.79 12.92 1.52
N LYS A 14 6.53 12.64 2.60
CA LYS A 14 7.79 13.33 2.94
C LYS A 14 8.90 13.07 1.92
N HIS A 15 8.84 11.97 1.20
CA HIS A 15 9.79 11.57 0.17
C HIS A 15 9.23 11.72 -1.25
N ASP A 16 8.15 12.48 -1.42
CA ASP A 16 7.50 12.74 -2.71
C ASP A 16 7.04 11.46 -3.44
N VAL A 17 6.79 10.37 -2.71
CA VAL A 17 6.15 9.18 -3.26
C VAL A 17 4.66 9.46 -3.38
N PRO A 18 4.04 9.32 -4.57
CA PRO A 18 2.63 9.62 -4.76
C PRO A 18 1.73 8.74 -3.89
N THR A 19 0.78 9.37 -3.20
CA THR A 19 -0.27 8.67 -2.46
C THR A 19 -1.62 9.34 -2.67
N THR A 20 -2.71 8.60 -2.53
CA THR A 20 -4.06 9.19 -2.55
C THR A 20 -4.30 10.04 -1.31
N PRO A 21 -5.01 11.19 -1.39
CA PRO A 21 -5.43 11.95 -0.23
C PRO A 21 -6.22 11.09 0.76
N GLY A 22 -5.99 11.31 2.05
CA GLY A 22 -6.71 10.59 3.10
C GLY A 22 -6.30 11.03 4.49
N GLU A 23 -7.19 10.80 5.46
CA GLU A 23 -6.98 11.16 6.85
C GLU A 23 -7.43 10.03 7.78
N VAL A 24 -6.80 9.94 8.94
CA VAL A 24 -7.16 8.94 9.97
C VAL A 24 -8.15 9.53 10.97
N CYS A 25 -9.11 8.73 11.40
CA CYS A 25 -10.06 9.11 12.43
C CYS A 25 -10.44 7.93 13.32
N THR A 26 -11.12 8.24 14.43
CA THR A 26 -11.52 7.28 15.47
C THR A 26 -13.02 7.24 15.72
N THR A 27 -13.79 8.07 15.01
CA THR A 27 -15.24 8.13 15.12
C THR A 27 -15.91 8.13 13.74
N PRO A 28 -17.14 7.60 13.63
CA PRO A 28 -17.90 7.62 12.39
C PRO A 28 -18.21 9.05 11.89
N GLU A 29 -18.48 9.98 12.79
CA GLU A 29 -18.76 11.39 12.46
C GLU A 29 -17.55 12.07 11.82
N ALA A 30 -16.35 11.77 12.32
CA ALA A 30 -15.12 12.26 11.72
C ALA A 30 -14.88 11.65 10.34
N ALA A 31 -15.22 10.38 10.13
CA ALA A 31 -15.14 9.73 8.82
C ALA A 31 -16.07 10.40 7.79
N GLU A 32 -17.31 10.74 8.17
CA GLU A 32 -18.25 11.50 7.37
C GLU A 32 -17.69 12.88 6.98
N ALA A 33 -17.11 13.60 7.94
CA ALA A 33 -16.53 14.90 7.71
C ALA A 33 -15.31 14.84 6.75
N ILE A 34 -14.46 13.80 6.86
CA ILE A 34 -13.33 13.59 5.96
C ILE A 34 -13.84 13.29 4.54
N ALA A 35 -14.80 12.39 4.40
CA ALA A 35 -15.40 12.06 3.10
C ALA A 35 -16.03 13.29 2.43
N THR A 36 -16.69 14.15 3.21
CA THR A 36 -17.25 15.42 2.73
C THR A 36 -16.14 16.34 2.17
N ARG A 37 -14.99 16.45 2.86
CA ARG A 37 -13.86 17.26 2.38
C ARG A 37 -13.21 16.70 1.12
N ILE A 38 -13.13 15.37 1.00
CA ILE A 38 -12.59 14.71 -0.19
C ILE A 38 -13.50 14.95 -1.40
N GLY A 39 -14.83 14.96 -1.19
CA GLY A 39 -15.82 15.28 -2.24
C GLY A 39 -15.85 14.28 -3.40
N LYS A 40 -15.38 13.04 -3.19
CA LYS A 40 -15.32 11.93 -4.14
C LYS A 40 -15.56 10.63 -3.39
N PRO A 41 -15.87 9.51 -4.08
CA PRO A 41 -15.90 8.20 -3.43
C PRO A 41 -14.64 7.94 -2.62
N VAL A 42 -14.81 7.32 -1.46
CA VAL A 42 -13.71 7.02 -0.53
C VAL A 42 -13.66 5.54 -0.21
N VAL A 43 -12.52 5.10 0.29
CA VAL A 43 -12.34 3.80 0.91
C VAL A 43 -12.05 3.99 2.39
N VAL A 44 -12.82 3.28 3.24
CA VAL A 44 -12.64 3.26 4.69
C VAL A 44 -11.87 2.00 5.06
N LYS A 45 -10.68 2.18 5.66
CA LYS A 45 -9.72 1.09 5.90
C LYS A 45 -9.37 0.98 7.38
N ALA A 46 -9.60 -0.19 7.97
CA ALA A 46 -9.12 -0.52 9.30
C ALA A 46 -7.61 -0.27 9.43
N GLN A 47 -7.20 0.33 10.53
CA GLN A 47 -5.80 0.56 10.84
C GLN A 47 -5.35 -0.40 11.94
N VAL A 48 -4.82 -1.54 11.53
CA VAL A 48 -4.20 -2.57 12.37
C VAL A 48 -2.85 -2.99 11.78
N LYS A 49 -1.96 -3.54 12.61
CA LYS A 49 -0.60 -3.93 12.20
C LYS A 49 -0.52 -5.38 11.69
N VAL A 50 -1.58 -5.85 11.04
CA VAL A 50 -1.66 -7.20 10.46
C VAL A 50 -2.23 -7.14 9.05
N GLY A 51 -1.84 -8.11 8.21
CA GLY A 51 -2.37 -8.27 6.86
C GLY A 51 -3.76 -8.94 6.84
N GLY A 52 -4.40 -8.94 5.65
CA GLY A 52 -5.70 -9.59 5.45
C GLY A 52 -6.91 -8.76 5.88
N ARG A 53 -6.74 -7.44 6.07
CA ARG A 53 -7.81 -6.51 6.47
C ARG A 53 -9.02 -6.55 5.54
N GLY A 54 -8.80 -6.66 4.22
CA GLY A 54 -9.88 -6.76 3.23
C GLY A 54 -10.72 -8.01 3.42
N LYS A 55 -10.08 -9.19 3.55
CA LYS A 55 -10.76 -10.47 3.78
C LYS A 55 -11.55 -10.49 5.10
N ALA A 56 -11.11 -9.71 6.10
CA ALA A 56 -11.78 -9.59 7.40
C ALA A 56 -12.88 -8.50 7.44
N GLY A 57 -13.25 -7.90 6.30
CA GLY A 57 -14.25 -6.84 6.22
C GLY A 57 -13.79 -5.46 6.71
N GLY A 58 -12.49 -5.30 6.95
CA GLY A 58 -11.89 -4.05 7.42
C GLY A 58 -11.56 -3.04 6.32
N VAL A 59 -11.96 -3.28 5.07
CA VAL A 59 -11.79 -2.36 3.94
C VAL A 59 -13.11 -2.31 3.17
N LYS A 60 -13.73 -1.12 3.11
CA LYS A 60 -15.03 -0.92 2.46
C LYS A 60 -15.04 0.38 1.66
N LEU A 61 -15.63 0.33 0.47
CA LEU A 61 -15.93 1.50 -0.35
C LEU A 61 -17.15 2.24 0.21
N ALA A 62 -17.19 3.55 -0.02
CA ALA A 62 -18.31 4.42 0.27
C ALA A 62 -18.41 5.49 -0.84
N ASP A 63 -19.58 5.59 -1.44
CA ASP A 63 -19.83 6.49 -2.56
C ASP A 63 -20.14 7.92 -2.10
N ASP A 64 -20.63 8.06 -0.86
CA ASP A 64 -20.96 9.35 -0.25
C ASP A 64 -20.54 9.43 1.23
N PRO A 65 -20.60 10.63 1.85
CA PRO A 65 -20.21 10.82 3.25
C PRO A 65 -21.06 10.05 4.26
N ALA A 66 -22.35 9.87 4.01
CA ALA A 66 -23.23 9.13 4.93
C ALA A 66 -22.88 7.65 4.91
N GLU A 67 -22.57 7.11 3.74
CA GLU A 67 -22.07 5.75 3.62
C GLU A 67 -20.69 5.60 4.28
N ALA A 68 -19.78 6.57 4.14
CA ALA A 68 -18.49 6.55 4.84
C ALA A 68 -18.64 6.46 6.36
N LYS A 69 -19.62 7.18 6.94
CA LYS A 69 -19.99 7.07 8.36
C LYS A 69 -20.46 5.66 8.70
N ALA A 70 -21.36 5.09 7.90
CA ALA A 70 -21.86 3.73 8.11
C ALA A 70 -20.73 2.69 8.06
N ARG A 71 -19.83 2.79 7.05
CA ARG A 71 -18.67 1.91 6.93
C ARG A 71 -17.70 2.05 8.10
N ALA A 72 -17.46 3.27 8.59
CA ALA A 72 -16.63 3.50 9.76
C ALA A 72 -17.28 2.88 11.03
N THR A 73 -18.60 2.97 11.18
CA THR A 73 -19.34 2.32 12.27
C THR A 73 -19.16 0.79 12.24
N ASP A 74 -19.24 0.19 11.05
CA ASP A 74 -19.07 -1.26 10.87
C ASP A 74 -17.64 -1.72 11.19
N ILE A 75 -16.64 -0.90 10.90
CA ILE A 75 -15.21 -1.28 10.95
C ILE A 75 -14.60 -1.00 12.32
N LEU A 76 -14.98 0.11 12.97
CA LEU A 76 -14.48 0.43 14.29
C LEU A 76 -14.98 -0.62 15.30
N GLY A 77 -14.06 -1.16 16.08
CA GLY A 77 -14.34 -2.23 17.05
C GLY A 77 -14.24 -3.65 16.48
N LEU A 78 -14.09 -3.85 15.17
CA LEU A 78 -13.82 -5.19 14.61
C LEU A 78 -12.58 -5.80 15.25
N ASP A 79 -12.59 -7.10 15.46
CA ASP A 79 -11.38 -7.89 15.70
C ASP A 79 -10.84 -8.43 14.38
N ILE A 80 -9.58 -8.08 14.07
CA ILE A 80 -8.87 -8.60 12.91
C ILE A 80 -7.63 -9.36 13.41
N LYS A 81 -7.69 -10.67 13.43
CA LYS A 81 -6.61 -11.54 13.88
C LYS A 81 -6.10 -11.20 15.29
N GLY A 82 -7.03 -10.94 16.24
CA GLY A 82 -6.71 -10.57 17.62
C GLY A 82 -6.35 -9.09 17.83
N HIS A 83 -6.52 -8.25 16.81
CA HIS A 83 -6.29 -6.81 16.90
C HIS A 83 -7.59 -6.03 16.75
N THR A 84 -8.03 -5.38 17.82
CA THR A 84 -9.22 -4.51 17.78
C THR A 84 -8.93 -3.26 16.96
N VAL A 85 -9.82 -2.93 16.05
CA VAL A 85 -9.74 -1.72 15.22
C VAL A 85 -10.15 -0.49 16.01
N HIS A 86 -9.21 0.34 16.40
CA HIS A 86 -9.45 1.58 17.14
C HIS A 86 -9.49 2.84 16.25
N ARG A 87 -9.12 2.72 14.99
CA ARG A 87 -9.08 3.84 14.04
C ARG A 87 -9.23 3.34 12.60
N VAL A 88 -9.74 4.20 11.76
CA VAL A 88 -9.85 3.97 10.31
C VAL A 88 -9.13 5.07 9.54
N LEU A 89 -8.58 4.72 8.38
CA LEU A 89 -8.12 5.65 7.36
C LEU A 89 -9.26 5.83 6.35
N VAL A 90 -9.69 7.05 6.13
CA VAL A 90 -10.62 7.41 5.05
C VAL A 90 -9.79 8.04 3.95
N ALA A 91 -9.71 7.42 2.80
CA ALA A 91 -8.89 7.87 1.68
C ALA A 91 -9.71 7.92 0.38
N GLN A 92 -9.33 8.81 -0.53
CA GLN A 92 -9.96 8.84 -1.86
C GLN A 92 -9.84 7.47 -2.50
N ALA A 93 -10.94 6.95 -3.04
CA ALA A 93 -10.96 5.74 -3.84
C ALA A 93 -10.25 5.98 -5.17
N SER A 94 -9.49 4.99 -5.63
CA SER A 94 -8.85 4.99 -6.93
C SER A 94 -9.68 4.15 -7.90
N ASP A 95 -9.75 4.57 -9.15
CA ASP A 95 -10.20 3.72 -10.24
C ASP A 95 -9.01 2.84 -10.64
N ILE A 96 -9.03 1.59 -10.12
CA ILE A 96 -7.89 0.67 -10.21
C ILE A 96 -7.97 -0.05 -11.55
N ALA A 97 -7.04 0.25 -12.46
CA ALA A 97 -6.88 -0.48 -13.71
C ALA A 97 -6.01 -1.74 -13.49
N GLU A 98 -4.90 -1.57 -12.78
CA GLU A 98 -3.94 -2.65 -12.49
C GLU A 98 -3.30 -2.42 -11.12
N GLU A 99 -2.89 -3.50 -10.48
CA GLU A 99 -2.16 -3.48 -9.21
C GLU A 99 -0.80 -4.15 -9.37
N TYR A 100 0.23 -3.55 -8.79
CA TYR A 100 1.60 -4.03 -8.84
C TYR A 100 2.15 -4.20 -7.43
N TYR A 101 3.15 -5.05 -7.30
CA TYR A 101 3.86 -5.22 -6.04
C TYR A 101 5.28 -4.70 -6.14
N VAL A 102 5.72 -3.91 -5.17
CA VAL A 102 7.13 -3.55 -4.94
C VAL A 102 7.43 -3.50 -3.45
N SER A 103 8.61 -3.99 -3.07
CA SER A 103 9.10 -3.88 -1.69
C SER A 103 10.61 -3.88 -1.64
N PHE A 104 11.16 -3.30 -0.56
CA PHE A 104 12.56 -3.43 -0.18
C PHE A 104 12.64 -4.12 1.17
N MET A 105 13.40 -5.21 1.24
CA MET A 105 13.65 -5.95 2.46
C MET A 105 15.12 -5.90 2.85
N LEU A 106 15.41 -5.95 4.15
CA LEU A 106 16.78 -6.13 4.63
C LEU A 106 17.19 -7.60 4.52
N ASP A 107 18.08 -7.90 3.60
CA ASP A 107 18.76 -9.21 3.51
C ASP A 107 20.00 -9.22 4.39
N ARG A 108 19.83 -9.68 5.63
CA ARG A 108 20.89 -9.72 6.63
C ARG A 108 22.00 -10.71 6.28
N ALA A 109 21.65 -11.82 5.61
CA ALA A 109 22.61 -12.85 5.24
C ALA A 109 23.61 -12.32 4.21
N ASN A 110 23.14 -11.55 3.25
CA ASN A 110 23.95 -10.97 2.18
C ASN A 110 24.37 -9.52 2.46
N ARG A 111 23.97 -8.93 3.60
CA ARG A 111 24.30 -7.54 4.02
C ARG A 111 23.92 -6.50 2.97
N CYS A 112 22.74 -6.65 2.37
CA CYS A 112 22.24 -5.77 1.34
C CYS A 112 20.72 -5.57 1.53
N PHE A 113 20.10 -4.73 0.72
CA PHE A 113 18.65 -4.76 0.55
C PHE A 113 18.28 -5.71 -0.59
N LEU A 114 17.12 -6.32 -0.51
CA LEU A 114 16.50 -7.10 -1.55
C LEU A 114 15.27 -6.35 -2.05
N ALA A 115 15.32 -5.86 -3.28
CA ALA A 115 14.16 -5.33 -3.97
C ALA A 115 13.35 -6.49 -4.55
N MET A 116 12.06 -6.53 -4.27
CA MET A 116 11.11 -7.46 -4.87
C MET A 116 10.09 -6.67 -5.66
N ALA A 117 9.77 -7.13 -6.87
CA ALA A 117 8.80 -6.49 -7.73
C ALA A 117 8.04 -7.51 -8.58
N SER A 118 6.75 -7.29 -8.78
CA SER A 118 5.89 -8.12 -9.63
C SER A 118 4.80 -7.27 -10.28
N VAL A 119 4.42 -7.63 -11.49
CA VAL A 119 3.21 -7.10 -12.15
C VAL A 119 1.94 -7.80 -11.66
N GLU A 120 2.07 -8.87 -10.90
CA GLU A 120 0.97 -9.54 -10.22
C GLU A 120 0.80 -8.96 -8.82
N GLY A 121 0.06 -7.84 -8.71
CA GLY A 121 -0.29 -7.19 -7.45
C GLY A 121 -1.68 -7.58 -6.95
N GLY A 122 -2.12 -7.00 -5.82
CA GLY A 122 -3.45 -7.25 -5.25
C GLY A 122 -3.65 -8.64 -4.63
N VAL A 123 -2.61 -9.48 -4.62
CA VAL A 123 -2.61 -10.83 -4.06
C VAL A 123 -1.51 -10.98 -2.99
N GLU A 124 -1.54 -12.06 -2.23
CA GLU A 124 -0.46 -12.37 -1.27
C GLU A 124 0.81 -12.73 -2.06
N ILE A 125 1.89 -11.97 -1.86
CA ILE A 125 3.12 -12.13 -2.64
C ILE A 125 3.78 -13.50 -2.42
N GLU A 126 3.55 -14.12 -1.27
CA GLU A 126 3.97 -15.48 -0.95
C GLU A 126 3.29 -16.51 -1.86
N GLU A 127 2.04 -16.28 -2.25
CA GLU A 127 1.33 -17.13 -3.21
C GLU A 127 1.92 -16.98 -4.62
N VAL A 128 2.29 -15.74 -5.01
CA VAL A 128 3.00 -15.51 -6.29
C VAL A 128 4.35 -16.23 -6.29
N ALA A 129 5.13 -16.07 -5.22
CA ALA A 129 6.44 -16.73 -5.08
C ALA A 129 6.36 -18.25 -5.12
N ALA A 130 5.28 -18.86 -4.61
CA ALA A 130 5.08 -20.30 -4.58
C ALA A 130 4.56 -20.86 -5.89
N ASN A 131 3.62 -20.18 -6.54
CA ASN A 131 2.89 -20.68 -7.70
C ASN A 131 3.48 -20.22 -9.04
N ASN A 132 4.07 -19.02 -9.08
CA ASN A 132 4.66 -18.41 -10.26
C ASN A 132 5.94 -17.63 -9.91
N PRO A 133 7.02 -18.32 -9.48
CA PRO A 133 8.26 -17.66 -9.04
C PRO A 133 8.88 -16.77 -10.12
N ASP A 134 8.67 -17.04 -11.40
CA ASP A 134 9.17 -16.26 -12.53
C ASP A 134 8.46 -14.89 -12.69
N ALA A 135 7.31 -14.70 -12.02
CA ALA A 135 6.62 -13.42 -11.96
C ALA A 135 7.16 -12.49 -10.87
N LEU A 136 8.00 -12.99 -9.95
CA LEU A 136 8.59 -12.22 -8.88
C LEU A 136 10.07 -11.94 -9.16
N ALA A 137 10.38 -10.71 -9.58
CA ALA A 137 11.76 -10.26 -9.68
C ALA A 137 12.34 -10.01 -8.29
N MET A 138 13.55 -10.53 -8.04
CA MET A 138 14.31 -10.34 -6.79
C MET A 138 15.71 -9.84 -7.13
N ILE A 139 15.97 -8.57 -6.84
CA ILE A 139 17.21 -7.87 -7.21
C ILE A 139 17.90 -7.34 -5.96
N ARG A 140 19.19 -7.64 -5.80
CA ARG A 140 19.98 -7.11 -4.70
C ARG A 140 20.34 -5.65 -4.94
N VAL A 141 20.21 -4.85 -3.88
CA VAL A 141 20.54 -3.43 -3.86
C VAL A 141 21.61 -3.22 -2.80
N ASP A 142 22.75 -2.69 -3.18
CA ASP A 142 23.84 -2.38 -2.25
C ASP A 142 23.38 -1.34 -1.22
N ALA A 143 23.69 -1.58 0.05
CA ALA A 143 23.23 -0.74 1.15
C ALA A 143 23.90 0.64 1.19
N LEU A 144 25.07 0.80 0.56
CA LEU A 144 25.81 2.06 0.51
C LEU A 144 25.43 2.89 -0.74
N GLU A 145 25.23 2.21 -1.88
CA GLU A 145 24.84 2.87 -3.12
C GLU A 145 23.35 3.21 -3.16
N GLY A 146 22.52 2.40 -2.50
CA GLY A 146 21.06 2.56 -2.55
C GLY A 146 20.44 2.18 -3.90
N CYS A 147 19.18 2.56 -4.08
CA CYS A 147 18.47 2.33 -5.33
C CYS A 147 18.73 3.47 -6.32
N THR A 148 19.83 3.36 -7.08
CA THR A 148 20.15 4.28 -8.17
C THR A 148 19.17 4.14 -9.35
N GLU A 149 19.13 5.10 -10.26
CA GLU A 149 18.27 5.01 -11.45
C GLU A 149 18.57 3.74 -12.28
N ALA A 150 19.86 3.41 -12.45
CA ALA A 150 20.25 2.19 -13.15
C ALA A 150 19.70 0.94 -12.46
N LYS A 151 19.76 0.89 -11.13
CA LYS A 151 19.22 -0.21 -10.34
C LYS A 151 17.70 -0.26 -10.40
N ALA A 152 17.01 0.86 -10.33
CA ALA A 152 15.55 0.92 -10.49
C ALA A 152 15.11 0.44 -11.87
N ARG A 153 15.83 0.80 -12.95
CA ARG A 153 15.56 0.30 -14.29
C ARG A 153 15.81 -1.21 -14.42
N GLU A 154 16.83 -1.74 -13.77
CA GLU A 154 17.07 -3.20 -13.67
C GLU A 154 15.89 -3.91 -13.03
N ILE A 155 15.37 -3.40 -11.90
CA ILE A 155 14.20 -3.96 -11.20
C ILE A 155 12.96 -3.94 -12.09
N VAL A 156 12.67 -2.79 -12.72
CA VAL A 156 11.52 -2.60 -13.62
C VAL A 156 11.57 -3.56 -14.81
N ALA A 157 12.74 -3.73 -15.43
CA ALA A 157 12.92 -4.64 -16.55
C ALA A 157 12.78 -6.10 -16.13
N ALA A 158 13.36 -6.50 -14.99
CA ALA A 158 13.27 -7.85 -14.47
C ALA A 158 11.83 -8.25 -14.11
N ALA A 159 11.05 -7.33 -13.55
CA ALA A 159 9.64 -7.54 -13.22
C ALA A 159 8.70 -7.38 -14.43
N LYS A 160 9.22 -7.01 -15.60
CA LYS A 160 8.48 -6.89 -16.87
C LYS A 160 7.34 -5.85 -16.82
N PHE A 161 7.54 -4.73 -16.15
CA PHE A 161 6.57 -3.62 -16.17
C PHE A 161 6.34 -3.10 -17.58
N ASP A 162 5.09 -2.72 -17.91
CA ASP A 162 4.76 -2.11 -19.20
C ASP A 162 5.58 -0.83 -19.41
N ALA A 163 6.10 -0.64 -20.63
CA ALA A 163 6.89 0.53 -21.00
C ALA A 163 6.18 1.87 -20.74
N LYS A 164 4.84 1.89 -20.78
CA LYS A 164 4.05 3.11 -20.53
C LYS A 164 4.15 3.63 -19.09
N ILE A 165 4.44 2.75 -18.13
CA ILE A 165 4.53 3.09 -16.70
C ILE A 165 5.96 2.95 -16.16
N ALA A 166 6.87 2.36 -16.93
CA ALA A 166 8.22 2.04 -16.50
C ALA A 166 8.95 3.22 -15.84
N ASP A 167 8.94 4.40 -16.46
CA ASP A 167 9.58 5.59 -15.89
C ASP A 167 8.92 6.09 -14.61
N GLN A 168 7.60 5.92 -14.47
CA GLN A 168 6.89 6.26 -13.22
C GLN A 168 7.30 5.31 -12.10
N VAL A 169 7.39 4.00 -12.38
CA VAL A 169 7.82 2.99 -11.40
C VAL A 169 9.28 3.22 -11.00
N VAL A 170 10.17 3.51 -11.96
CA VAL A 170 11.58 3.89 -11.68
C VAL A 170 11.63 5.07 -10.71
N ASN A 171 10.87 6.13 -10.97
CA ASN A 171 10.83 7.31 -10.10
C ASN A 171 10.32 6.98 -8.68
N VAL A 172 9.35 6.10 -8.54
CA VAL A 172 8.86 5.64 -7.23
C VAL A 172 9.93 4.82 -6.51
N LEU A 173 10.57 3.85 -7.19
CA LEU A 173 11.61 3.00 -6.62
C LEU A 173 12.82 3.79 -6.09
N MET A 174 13.18 4.88 -6.76
CA MET A 174 14.27 5.77 -6.32
C MET A 174 13.93 6.58 -5.08
N LYS A 175 12.64 6.72 -4.73
CA LYS A 175 12.16 7.49 -3.57
C LYS A 175 11.85 6.61 -2.36
N LEU A 176 11.75 5.31 -2.56
CA LEU A 176 11.52 4.32 -1.51
C LEU A 176 12.83 3.91 -0.83
#